data_8a61465b9b95019e9e0923098cece767
#
_entry.id   8a61465b9b95019e9e0923098cece767
#
_cell.length_a   1.000
_cell.length_b   1.000
_cell.length_c   1.000
_cell.angle_alpha   90.00
_cell.angle_beta   90.00
_cell.angle_gamma   90.00
#
_symmetry.space_group_name_H-M   'P 1'
#
loop_
_entity.id
_entity.type
_entity.pdbx_description
1 polymer ?
#
loop_
_entity_poly.entity_id
_entity_poly.type
_entity_poly.pdbx_seq_one_letter_code
_entity_poly.pdbx_strand_id
1 'polypeptide(L)'
;MRKTLVLLVCCLLWAAGSYAQSTKAKTGKCNNEVEWEFDGRTLFIKNSNLARGAVAIPNYDLKKELAPWVKQGLSIRKVVIGSGISRIGSCAFANCKELNSVEFQDVFLKEIGWAAFLNCRNLFSFSMPVNVKKIETIAFANCASLRSMKIPNLCRIEDQAFLSCTNLSSIEIGTNSLIGKAAFATEVVENGQTSHKPYNRQILGLPATINTDNCLEYGLAKEAVAVYLKNAPQYDDEERVSEVDMVIPGSQVMRNETYALIIGNENYRFVSNVPYAKNDATIFSEYCKNTLGIPASNIHLCIDATKSMILEQELNDWLKEEITDKADKKLIVYYAGHGVPDIQNHNKSYLLPTDVYGTKPQRGIALDTFYSDLGCLGFDRVTVFIDACFSGVNRDNEGLNSERAVEVEAEETKPTIGNLIVFSAAHGNETAQGYQSEGHGLFTYYLLKELQETQGLVTYGKLTEDISKHVSNVAPTLDLRKKQTPKSTTTYSNDAWKKLSF
;
A
#
# COMPACT_ATOMS: atom_id res chain seq x y z
N MET A 1 26.24 -1.94 32.77
CA MET A 1 26.73 -0.77 32.02
C MET A 1 26.52 -0.99 30.54
N ARG A 2 25.26 -1.09 30.07
CA ARG A 2 24.89 -1.22 28.64
C ARG A 2 23.43 -0.76 28.37
N LYS A 3 23.04 0.36 28.98
CA LYS A 3 21.72 0.97 28.76
C LYS A 3 21.75 2.44 28.32
N THR A 4 22.92 2.93 27.91
CA THR A 4 23.13 4.37 27.63
C THR A 4 23.55 4.68 26.18
N LEU A 5 23.50 3.70 25.25
CA LEU A 5 24.03 3.92 23.88
C LEU A 5 22.92 4.10 22.79
N VAL A 6 21.66 3.82 23.08
CA VAL A 6 20.56 3.97 22.11
C VAL A 6 19.97 5.40 22.09
N LEU A 7 20.28 6.22 23.09
CA LEU A 7 19.84 7.63 23.16
C LEU A 7 20.77 8.62 22.44
N LEU A 8 21.94 8.18 21.96
CA LEU A 8 22.95 9.09 21.39
C LEU A 8 22.93 9.18 19.86
N VAL A 9 22.28 8.26 19.15
CA VAL A 9 22.26 8.28 17.66
C VAL A 9 21.17 9.23 17.12
N CYS A 10 20.11 9.50 17.87
CA CYS A 10 19.14 10.55 17.50
C CYS A 10 19.63 11.97 17.76
N CYS A 11 20.75 12.18 18.47
CA CYS A 11 21.29 13.52 18.79
C CYS A 11 22.40 14.00 17.84
N LEU A 12 22.93 13.17 16.94
CA LEU A 12 24.12 13.52 16.13
C LEU A 12 23.83 13.99 14.69
N LEU A 13 22.58 14.14 14.30
CA LEU A 13 22.18 14.83 13.04
C LEU A 13 21.77 16.30 13.25
N TRP A 14 22.11 16.87 14.39
CA TRP A 14 21.74 18.26 14.78
C TRP A 14 22.89 19.25 14.85
N ALA A 15 24.03 18.96 14.31
CA ALA A 15 25.19 19.85 14.38
C ALA A 15 25.70 20.28 13.00
N ALA A 16 24.91 21.03 12.22
CA ALA A 16 25.45 21.96 11.21
C ALA A 16 24.36 22.95 10.75
N GLY A 17 24.34 24.16 11.30
CA GLY A 17 23.50 25.27 10.77
C GLY A 17 23.06 26.27 11.81
N SER A 18 24.02 27.07 12.28
CA SER A 18 23.96 28.46 12.79
C SER A 18 22.64 29.10 13.22
N TYR A 19 22.66 29.63 14.48
CA TYR A 19 21.89 30.76 15.01
C TYR A 19 20.37 30.72 14.85
N ALA A 20 19.70 29.94 15.70
CA ALA A 20 18.35 30.26 16.16
C ALA A 20 18.32 30.21 17.69
N GLN A 21 17.81 31.23 18.33
CA GLN A 21 17.55 31.26 19.76
C GLN A 21 16.87 29.98 20.19
N SER A 22 17.46 29.28 21.16
CA SER A 22 16.89 28.05 21.78
C SER A 22 15.54 28.43 22.44
N THR A 23 14.47 28.40 21.67
CA THR A 23 13.12 28.34 22.23
C THR A 23 12.96 26.95 22.83
N LYS A 24 12.86 26.89 24.16
CA LYS A 24 12.60 25.64 24.90
C LYS A 24 11.40 24.95 24.27
N ALA A 25 11.56 23.68 23.82
CA ALA A 25 10.49 22.93 23.20
C ALA A 25 9.26 22.89 24.13
N LYS A 26 8.07 23.20 23.59
CA LYS A 26 6.83 23.07 24.34
C LYS A 26 6.30 21.67 24.18
N THR A 27 5.92 21.04 25.28
CA THR A 27 5.36 19.69 25.30
C THR A 27 4.04 19.65 26.05
N GLY A 28 3.24 18.64 25.81
CA GLY A 28 1.99 18.43 26.53
C GLY A 28 1.31 17.13 26.16
N LYS A 29 0.14 16.92 26.75
CA LYS A 29 -0.72 15.78 26.48
C LYS A 29 -2.07 16.26 25.97
N CYS A 30 -2.64 15.50 25.04
CA CYS A 30 -4.04 15.65 24.63
C CYS A 30 -4.97 14.88 25.58
N ASN A 31 -4.52 13.68 25.96
CA ASN A 31 -5.16 12.75 26.89
C ASN A 31 -4.07 11.81 27.46
N ASN A 32 -4.46 10.68 28.03
CA ASN A 32 -3.52 9.71 28.59
C ASN A 32 -2.74 8.91 27.52
N GLU A 33 -3.13 9.00 26.25
CA GLU A 33 -2.62 8.16 25.16
C GLU A 33 -1.90 8.95 24.08
N VAL A 34 -2.16 10.26 23.96
CA VAL A 34 -1.59 11.12 22.92
C VAL A 34 -0.81 12.26 23.54
N GLU A 35 0.47 12.33 23.18
CA GLU A 35 1.39 13.39 23.58
C GLU A 35 1.80 14.24 22.39
N TRP A 36 2.22 15.47 22.65
CA TRP A 36 2.70 16.35 21.61
C TRP A 36 3.94 17.13 22.07
N GLU A 37 4.76 17.51 21.09
CA GLU A 37 5.96 18.31 21.26
C GLU A 37 6.05 19.34 20.13
N PHE A 38 6.43 20.57 20.45
CA PHE A 38 6.58 21.67 19.49
C PHE A 38 7.96 22.29 19.62
N ASP A 39 8.73 22.30 18.53
CA ASP A 39 10.11 22.80 18.47
C ASP A 39 10.21 24.28 18.09
N GLY A 40 9.10 24.99 17.95
CA GLY A 40 9.00 26.38 17.47
C GLY A 40 8.55 26.47 16.00
N ARG A 41 8.49 25.35 15.27
CA ARG A 41 8.07 25.26 13.87
C ARG A 41 7.24 24.03 13.56
N THR A 42 7.68 22.87 14.08
CA THR A 42 7.08 21.55 13.84
C THR A 42 6.37 21.08 15.09
N LEU A 43 5.14 20.63 14.92
CA LEU A 43 4.37 19.95 15.94
C LEU A 43 4.43 18.44 15.69
N PHE A 44 4.99 17.71 16.63
CA PHE A 44 5.04 16.26 16.65
C PHE A 44 3.91 15.72 17.51
N ILE A 45 3.10 14.82 16.99
CA ILE A 45 2.04 14.12 17.70
C ILE A 45 2.45 12.67 17.86
N LYS A 46 2.41 12.12 19.07
CA LYS A 46 2.90 10.77 19.38
C LYS A 46 1.84 9.96 20.12
N ASN A 47 1.74 8.69 19.80
CA ASN A 47 1.11 7.72 20.68
C ASN A 47 2.04 7.46 21.88
N SER A 48 1.57 7.71 23.09
CA SER A 48 2.38 7.58 24.32
C SER A 48 2.74 6.13 24.65
N ASN A 49 2.00 5.14 24.10
CA ASN A 49 2.23 3.72 24.36
C ASN A 49 1.74 2.85 23.18
N LEU A 50 2.61 2.60 22.21
CA LEU A 50 2.31 1.76 21.04
C LEU A 50 1.90 0.33 21.39
N ALA A 51 2.34 -0.20 22.53
CA ALA A 51 1.99 -1.56 22.97
C ALA A 51 0.49 -1.72 23.32
N ARG A 52 -0.23 -0.61 23.54
CA ARG A 52 -1.67 -0.61 23.76
C ARG A 52 -2.50 -0.53 22.47
N GLY A 53 -1.84 -0.47 21.32
CA GLY A 53 -2.49 -0.37 20.01
C GLY A 53 -2.65 1.06 19.50
N ALA A 54 -3.44 1.20 18.46
CA ALA A 54 -3.65 2.49 17.78
C ALA A 54 -4.61 3.38 18.59
N VAL A 55 -4.29 4.68 18.62
CA VAL A 55 -5.03 5.70 19.38
C VAL A 55 -5.54 6.80 18.47
N ALA A 56 -6.48 7.61 18.94
CA ALA A 56 -7.04 8.76 18.23
C ALA A 56 -6.56 10.07 18.85
N ILE A 57 -6.22 11.05 18.00
CA ILE A 57 -6.17 12.46 18.45
C ILE A 57 -7.60 12.85 18.86
N PRO A 58 -7.81 13.42 20.06
CA PRO A 58 -9.14 13.76 20.54
C PRO A 58 -9.90 14.72 19.63
N ASN A 59 -11.23 14.73 19.75
CA ASN A 59 -12.07 15.75 19.15
C ASN A 59 -11.95 17.05 19.94
N TYR A 60 -11.93 18.14 19.21
CA TYR A 60 -11.99 19.51 19.73
C TYR A 60 -13.15 20.25 19.07
N ASP A 61 -13.44 21.47 19.52
CA ASP A 61 -14.39 22.35 18.87
C ASP A 61 -13.72 23.69 18.46
N LEU A 62 -14.48 24.54 17.79
CA LEU A 62 -13.93 25.81 17.28
C LEU A 62 -13.94 26.95 18.29
N LYS A 63 -14.52 26.76 19.49
CA LYS A 63 -14.77 27.87 20.43
C LYS A 63 -14.45 27.52 21.88
N LYS A 64 -14.93 26.41 22.39
CA LYS A 64 -14.88 26.04 23.80
C LYS A 64 -13.70 25.16 24.16
N GLU A 65 -13.51 24.08 23.39
CA GLU A 65 -12.49 23.09 23.66
C GLU A 65 -11.50 23.02 22.49
N LEU A 66 -10.63 24.04 22.43
CA LEU A 66 -9.60 24.15 21.41
C LEU A 66 -8.49 23.11 21.64
N ALA A 67 -7.89 22.63 20.55
CA ALA A 67 -6.69 21.79 20.63
C ALA A 67 -5.57 22.48 21.44
N PRO A 68 -4.77 21.74 22.23
CA PRO A 68 -3.77 22.34 23.12
C PRO A 68 -2.81 23.31 22.43
N TRP A 69 -2.36 22.99 21.24
CA TRP A 69 -1.47 23.83 20.43
C TRP A 69 -2.16 25.11 19.91
N VAL A 70 -3.44 25.01 19.55
CA VAL A 70 -4.24 26.19 19.14
C VAL A 70 -4.49 27.09 20.34
N LYS A 71 -4.88 26.51 21.49
CA LYS A 71 -5.09 27.25 22.76
C LYS A 71 -3.84 27.97 23.22
N GLN A 72 -2.64 27.42 22.94
CA GLN A 72 -1.37 28.06 23.28
C GLN A 72 -0.87 29.04 22.20
N GLY A 73 -1.61 29.27 21.12
CA GLY A 73 -1.25 30.18 20.04
C GLY A 73 0.03 29.80 19.30
N LEU A 74 0.29 28.49 19.11
CA LEU A 74 1.50 28.04 18.43
C LEU A 74 1.43 28.31 16.91
N SER A 75 2.47 28.91 16.36
CA SER A 75 2.62 29.12 14.90
C SER A 75 3.17 27.88 14.22
N ILE A 76 2.29 26.89 14.03
CA ILE A 76 2.65 25.59 13.48
C ILE A 76 2.81 25.69 11.97
N ARG A 77 3.98 25.31 11.43
CA ARG A 77 4.25 25.26 9.99
C ARG A 77 4.26 23.84 9.45
N LYS A 78 4.60 22.87 10.27
CA LYS A 78 4.61 21.45 9.92
C LYS A 78 4.01 20.64 11.05
N VAL A 79 3.26 19.60 10.70
CA VAL A 79 2.79 18.58 11.63
C VAL A 79 3.40 17.24 11.22
N VAL A 80 3.91 16.50 12.19
CA VAL A 80 4.35 15.12 12.03
C VAL A 80 3.47 14.26 12.91
N ILE A 81 2.68 13.40 12.27
CA ILE A 81 1.82 12.42 12.93
C ILE A 81 2.63 11.15 13.12
N GLY A 82 2.92 10.82 14.37
CA GLY A 82 3.70 9.65 14.76
C GLY A 82 2.93 8.35 14.58
N SER A 83 3.65 7.25 14.74
CA SER A 83 3.12 5.90 14.57
C SER A 83 1.99 5.58 15.53
N GLY A 84 1.04 4.74 15.08
CA GLY A 84 -0.09 4.28 15.87
C GLY A 84 -1.19 5.33 16.08
N ILE A 85 -1.26 6.38 15.27
CA ILE A 85 -2.40 7.31 15.25
C ILE A 85 -3.39 6.86 14.19
N SER A 86 -4.57 6.40 14.63
CA SER A 86 -5.61 5.86 13.74
C SER A 86 -6.64 6.89 13.29
N ARG A 87 -6.79 8.00 14.01
CA ARG A 87 -7.75 9.05 13.71
C ARG A 87 -7.23 10.43 14.08
N ILE A 88 -7.44 11.39 13.20
CA ILE A 88 -7.31 12.82 13.51
C ILE A 88 -8.67 13.31 13.96
N GLY A 89 -8.77 13.76 15.21
CA GLY A 89 -10.03 14.21 15.79
C GLY A 89 -10.61 15.46 15.13
N SER A 90 -11.88 15.72 15.39
CA SER A 90 -12.58 16.92 14.90
C SER A 90 -11.87 18.19 15.34
N CYS A 91 -11.77 19.18 14.46
CA CYS A 91 -11.13 20.48 14.70
C CYS A 91 -9.68 20.46 15.21
N ALA A 92 -8.97 19.31 15.11
CA ALA A 92 -7.65 19.16 15.71
C ALA A 92 -6.63 20.20 15.22
N PHE A 93 -6.67 20.58 13.95
CA PHE A 93 -5.81 21.58 13.33
C PHE A 93 -6.60 22.76 12.72
N ALA A 94 -7.87 22.89 13.06
CA ALA A 94 -8.69 23.98 12.53
C ALA A 94 -8.06 25.35 12.83
N ASN A 95 -8.07 26.23 11.82
CA ASN A 95 -7.48 27.56 11.87
C ASN A 95 -5.94 27.62 12.07
N CYS A 96 -5.21 26.52 11.86
CA CYS A 96 -3.74 26.55 11.80
C CYS A 96 -3.30 27.21 10.47
N LYS A 97 -3.42 28.52 10.39
CA LYS A 97 -3.24 29.28 9.13
C LYS A 97 -1.83 29.21 8.56
N GLU A 98 -0.80 29.00 9.39
CA GLU A 98 0.59 28.88 8.97
C GLU A 98 1.00 27.44 8.63
N LEU A 99 0.11 26.47 8.82
CA LEU A 99 0.40 25.06 8.53
C LEU A 99 0.62 24.87 7.02
N ASN A 100 1.81 24.38 6.66
CA ASN A 100 2.25 24.18 5.28
C ASN A 100 2.15 22.72 4.84
N SER A 101 2.50 21.79 5.74
CA SER A 101 2.56 20.36 5.43
C SER A 101 2.22 19.48 6.63
N VAL A 102 1.71 18.29 6.32
CA VAL A 102 1.48 17.23 7.30
C VAL A 102 2.18 15.97 6.78
N GLU A 103 2.94 15.34 7.64
CA GLU A 103 3.65 14.09 7.37
C GLU A 103 3.19 12.99 8.32
N PHE A 104 3.18 11.76 7.86
CA PHE A 104 2.80 10.58 8.62
C PHE A 104 3.99 9.63 8.71
N GLN A 105 4.27 9.11 9.90
CA GLN A 105 5.35 8.13 10.11
C GLN A 105 4.93 6.70 9.77
N ASP A 106 3.62 6.47 9.68
CA ASP A 106 3.05 5.20 9.24
C ASP A 106 1.72 5.39 8.49
N VAL A 107 1.09 4.30 8.10
CA VAL A 107 -0.16 4.27 7.35
C VAL A 107 -1.38 3.90 8.20
N PHE A 108 -1.30 3.97 9.53
CA PHE A 108 -2.39 3.56 10.44
C PHE A 108 -3.61 4.49 10.42
N LEU A 109 -3.48 5.69 9.86
CA LEU A 109 -4.59 6.63 9.82
C LEU A 109 -5.75 6.07 9.00
N LYS A 110 -6.93 5.97 9.62
CA LYS A 110 -8.17 5.48 9.00
C LYS A 110 -9.20 6.59 8.81
N GLU A 111 -9.15 7.66 9.62
CA GLU A 111 -10.20 8.66 9.63
C GLU A 111 -9.65 10.07 9.88
N ILE A 112 -10.16 11.05 9.12
CA ILE A 112 -9.92 12.47 9.30
C ILE A 112 -11.24 13.12 9.71
N GLY A 113 -11.31 13.63 10.93
CA GLY A 113 -12.51 14.11 11.58
C GLY A 113 -13.08 15.40 11.01
N TRP A 114 -14.28 15.75 11.48
CA TRP A 114 -15.01 16.96 11.10
C TRP A 114 -14.16 18.21 11.29
N ALA A 115 -14.06 19.04 10.25
CA ALA A 115 -13.30 20.29 10.28
C ALA A 115 -11.83 20.16 10.74
N ALA A 116 -11.21 18.98 10.64
CA ALA A 116 -9.88 18.70 11.20
C ALA A 116 -8.81 19.69 10.73
N PHE A 117 -8.84 20.11 9.47
CA PHE A 117 -7.93 21.09 8.84
C PHE A 117 -8.69 22.30 8.29
N LEU A 118 -9.86 22.59 8.81
CA LEU A 118 -10.65 23.76 8.38
C LEU A 118 -9.81 25.05 8.45
N ASN A 119 -9.82 25.85 7.37
CA ASN A 119 -9.08 27.11 7.27
C ASN A 119 -7.54 27.01 7.40
N CYS A 120 -6.94 25.88 7.13
CA CYS A 120 -5.48 25.73 6.98
C CYS A 120 -5.03 26.31 5.63
N ARG A 121 -5.11 27.66 5.50
CA ARG A 121 -4.99 28.35 4.20
C ARG A 121 -3.64 28.18 3.51
N ASN A 122 -2.58 27.92 4.27
CA ASN A 122 -1.22 27.74 3.75
C ASN A 122 -0.86 26.26 3.53
N LEU A 123 -1.76 25.32 3.84
CA LEU A 123 -1.52 23.89 3.63
C LEU A 123 -1.44 23.61 2.12
N PHE A 124 -0.23 23.39 1.61
CA PHE A 124 0.00 23.14 0.20
C PHE A 124 0.37 21.68 -0.11
N SER A 125 0.80 20.92 0.91
CA SER A 125 1.19 19.52 0.79
C SER A 125 0.54 18.67 1.87
N PHE A 126 -0.19 17.65 1.43
CA PHE A 126 -0.80 16.65 2.29
C PHE A 126 -0.78 15.31 1.57
N SER A 127 0.11 14.41 2.00
CA SER A 127 0.17 13.04 1.46
C SER A 127 -0.84 12.18 2.20
N MET A 128 -1.99 11.92 1.56
CA MET A 128 -3.06 11.11 2.15
C MET A 128 -2.59 9.68 2.37
N PRO A 129 -2.60 9.16 3.63
CA PRO A 129 -2.25 7.76 3.87
C PRO A 129 -3.24 6.79 3.18
N VAL A 130 -2.71 5.72 2.62
CA VAL A 130 -3.48 4.75 1.79
C VAL A 130 -4.62 4.05 2.54
N ASN A 131 -4.57 3.99 3.86
CA ASN A 131 -5.56 3.35 4.70
C ASN A 131 -6.69 4.26 5.18
N VAL A 132 -6.72 5.53 4.75
CA VAL A 132 -7.82 6.44 5.10
C VAL A 132 -9.10 5.96 4.44
N LYS A 133 -10.10 5.65 5.26
CA LYS A 133 -11.43 5.17 4.83
C LYS A 133 -12.52 6.22 4.99
N LYS A 134 -12.24 7.31 5.74
CA LYS A 134 -13.23 8.36 5.96
C LYS A 134 -12.59 9.74 6.07
N ILE A 135 -13.14 10.69 5.32
CA ILE A 135 -12.85 12.12 5.42
C ILE A 135 -14.17 12.81 5.74
N GLU A 136 -14.30 13.33 6.96
CA GLU A 136 -15.55 13.89 7.43
C GLU A 136 -15.83 15.28 6.83
N THR A 137 -17.08 15.73 7.03
CA THR A 137 -17.62 17.01 6.53
C THR A 137 -16.66 18.16 6.85
N ILE A 138 -16.42 19.02 5.84
CA ILE A 138 -15.54 20.21 5.87
C ILE A 138 -14.12 19.97 6.40
N ALA A 139 -13.63 18.71 6.39
CA ALA A 139 -12.33 18.34 6.96
C ALA A 139 -11.17 19.21 6.43
N PHE A 140 -11.15 19.57 5.15
CA PHE A 140 -10.16 20.42 4.49
C PHE A 140 -10.77 21.72 3.92
N ALA A 141 -11.96 22.13 4.37
CA ALA A 141 -12.56 23.33 3.80
C ALA A 141 -11.68 24.56 4.00
N ASN A 142 -11.60 25.40 2.95
CA ASN A 142 -10.75 26.58 2.89
C ASN A 142 -9.23 26.31 3.02
N CYS A 143 -8.74 25.14 2.64
CA CYS A 143 -7.31 24.88 2.44
C CYS A 143 -6.89 25.45 1.07
N ALA A 144 -6.86 26.79 0.97
CA ALA A 144 -6.74 27.50 -0.29
C ALA A 144 -5.42 27.27 -1.04
N SER A 145 -4.35 26.87 -0.35
CA SER A 145 -3.05 26.59 -0.98
C SER A 145 -2.87 25.14 -1.41
N LEU A 146 -3.79 24.23 -1.09
CA LEU A 146 -3.71 22.82 -1.45
C LEU A 146 -3.76 22.66 -2.98
N ARG A 147 -2.77 21.97 -3.56
CA ARG A 147 -2.59 21.93 -5.03
C ARG A 147 -3.06 20.63 -5.66
N SER A 148 -2.83 19.52 -4.98
CA SER A 148 -3.22 18.21 -5.44
C SER A 148 -3.70 17.35 -4.28
N MET A 149 -4.59 16.39 -4.58
CA MET A 149 -5.05 15.43 -3.60
C MET A 149 -5.23 14.07 -4.28
N LYS A 150 -4.63 13.04 -3.68
CA LYS A 150 -4.87 11.66 -4.02
C LYS A 150 -5.69 11.04 -2.88
N ILE A 151 -6.90 10.62 -3.18
CA ILE A 151 -7.81 9.96 -2.24
C ILE A 151 -7.65 8.44 -2.42
N PRO A 152 -7.47 7.67 -1.34
CA PRO A 152 -7.37 6.21 -1.43
C PRO A 152 -8.67 5.57 -1.94
N ASN A 153 -8.56 4.32 -2.40
CA ASN A 153 -9.71 3.50 -2.75
C ASN A 153 -10.63 3.27 -1.55
N LEU A 154 -11.93 3.09 -1.81
CA LEU A 154 -12.93 2.81 -0.77
C LEU A 154 -12.99 3.88 0.34
N CYS A 155 -12.67 5.11 0.02
CA CYS A 155 -12.74 6.22 0.95
C CYS A 155 -14.12 6.89 0.89
N ARG A 156 -14.74 7.09 2.06
CA ARG A 156 -15.94 7.91 2.18
C ARG A 156 -15.55 9.36 2.40
N ILE A 157 -15.81 10.20 1.42
CA ILE A 157 -15.65 11.65 1.47
C ILE A 157 -17.01 12.26 1.79
N GLU A 158 -17.13 12.92 2.93
CA GLU A 158 -18.41 13.52 3.32
C GLU A 158 -18.60 14.90 2.70
N ASP A 159 -19.79 15.49 2.94
CA ASP A 159 -20.23 16.74 2.34
C ASP A 159 -19.21 17.87 2.57
N GLN A 160 -18.93 18.63 1.51
CA GLN A 160 -18.09 19.83 1.58
C GLN A 160 -16.64 19.57 2.11
N ALA A 161 -16.15 18.34 2.09
CA ALA A 161 -14.86 17.98 2.70
C ALA A 161 -13.70 18.84 2.20
N PHE A 162 -13.69 19.21 0.92
CA PHE A 162 -12.67 20.10 0.28
C PHE A 162 -13.29 21.41 -0.24
N LEU A 163 -14.36 21.88 0.40
CA LEU A 163 -15.04 23.12 0.01
C LEU A 163 -14.06 24.29 -0.03
N SER A 164 -14.08 25.06 -1.11
CA SER A 164 -13.23 26.27 -1.29
C SER A 164 -11.70 25.99 -1.20
N CYS A 165 -11.25 24.81 -1.60
CA CYS A 165 -9.84 24.54 -1.88
C CYS A 165 -9.48 25.11 -3.26
N THR A 166 -9.36 26.45 -3.36
CA THR A 166 -9.35 27.16 -4.65
C THR A 166 -8.13 26.90 -5.51
N ASN A 167 -6.99 26.47 -4.93
CA ASN A 167 -5.79 26.10 -5.70
C ASN A 167 -5.66 24.59 -5.93
N LEU A 168 -6.66 23.80 -5.52
CA LEU A 168 -6.67 22.35 -5.77
C LEU A 168 -6.90 22.09 -7.25
N SER A 169 -5.81 22.06 -8.01
CA SER A 169 -5.81 21.99 -9.48
C SER A 169 -5.89 20.56 -10.03
N SER A 170 -5.49 19.56 -9.25
CA SER A 170 -5.61 18.16 -9.65
C SER A 170 -6.13 17.28 -8.51
N ILE A 171 -6.98 16.32 -8.87
CA ILE A 171 -7.51 15.32 -7.94
C ILE A 171 -7.46 13.93 -8.57
N GLU A 172 -7.11 12.96 -7.75
CA GLU A 172 -7.25 11.53 -8.05
C GLU A 172 -8.13 10.94 -6.95
N ILE A 173 -9.31 10.45 -7.33
CA ILE A 173 -10.24 9.84 -6.38
C ILE A 173 -10.21 8.35 -6.62
N GLY A 174 -9.83 7.60 -5.61
CA GLY A 174 -9.72 6.15 -5.68
C GLY A 174 -11.05 5.48 -6.00
N THR A 175 -10.97 4.32 -6.59
CA THR A 175 -12.12 3.51 -7.01
C THR A 175 -13.04 3.20 -5.83
N ASN A 176 -14.34 3.07 -6.12
CA ASN A 176 -15.39 2.77 -5.13
C ASN A 176 -15.45 3.71 -3.93
N SER A 177 -14.89 4.92 -4.05
CA SER A 177 -15.05 5.96 -3.05
C SER A 177 -16.44 6.57 -3.15
N LEU A 178 -17.02 6.90 -1.98
CA LEU A 178 -18.30 7.61 -1.91
C LEU A 178 -18.03 9.10 -1.73
N ILE A 179 -18.69 9.95 -2.51
CA ILE A 179 -18.46 11.39 -2.49
C ILE A 179 -19.72 12.10 -2.02
N GLY A 180 -19.60 12.91 -1.00
CA GLY A 180 -20.66 13.75 -0.45
C GLY A 180 -20.93 15.00 -1.29
N LYS A 181 -22.06 15.66 -1.00
CA LYS A 181 -22.51 16.87 -1.71
C LYS A 181 -21.51 18.00 -1.60
N ALA A 182 -21.26 18.70 -2.72
CA ALA A 182 -20.36 19.83 -2.80
C ALA A 182 -18.96 19.58 -2.25
N ALA A 183 -18.50 18.30 -2.19
CA ALA A 183 -17.23 17.91 -1.59
C ALA A 183 -16.05 18.71 -2.17
N PHE A 184 -16.09 19.02 -3.46
CA PHE A 184 -15.05 19.76 -4.19
C PHE A 184 -15.51 21.11 -4.74
N ALA A 185 -16.63 21.64 -4.27
CA ALA A 185 -17.18 22.91 -4.74
C ALA A 185 -16.41 24.12 -4.20
N THR A 186 -16.65 25.27 -4.82
CA THR A 186 -16.27 26.58 -4.27
C THR A 186 -17.52 27.30 -3.79
N GLU A 187 -17.47 27.81 -2.57
CA GLU A 187 -18.52 28.67 -2.03
C GLU A 187 -18.44 30.06 -2.68
N VAL A 188 -19.57 30.53 -3.19
CA VAL A 188 -19.69 31.87 -3.78
C VAL A 188 -20.87 32.58 -3.14
N VAL A 189 -20.64 33.82 -2.67
CA VAL A 189 -21.69 34.69 -2.09
C VAL A 189 -22.02 35.77 -3.10
N GLU A 190 -23.23 35.72 -3.67
CA GLU A 190 -23.76 36.71 -4.61
C GLU A 190 -25.06 37.27 -4.07
N ASN A 191 -25.17 38.59 -3.95
CA ASN A 191 -26.39 39.30 -3.43
C ASN A 191 -26.87 38.75 -2.07
N GLY A 192 -25.94 38.37 -1.19
CA GLY A 192 -26.24 37.83 0.14
C GLY A 192 -26.72 36.37 0.14
N GLN A 193 -26.76 35.70 -1.02
CA GLN A 193 -27.06 34.29 -1.13
C GLN A 193 -25.77 33.46 -1.33
N THR A 194 -25.64 32.42 -0.56
CA THR A 194 -24.52 31.47 -0.68
C THR A 194 -24.89 30.36 -1.67
N SER A 195 -24.03 30.13 -2.64
CA SER A 195 -24.15 29.04 -3.60
C SER A 195 -22.85 28.26 -3.72
N HIS A 196 -22.92 27.02 -4.18
CA HIS A 196 -21.78 26.15 -4.41
C HIS A 196 -21.56 26.03 -5.92
N LYS A 197 -20.42 26.51 -6.42
CA LYS A 197 -20.06 26.41 -7.83
C LYS A 197 -18.98 25.34 -8.05
N PRO A 198 -19.05 24.54 -9.11
CA PRO A 198 -17.99 23.60 -9.47
C PRO A 198 -16.72 24.38 -9.84
N TYR A 199 -15.57 23.79 -9.54
CA TYR A 199 -14.28 24.35 -9.92
C TYR A 199 -13.61 23.44 -10.97
N ASN A 200 -13.08 24.03 -12.05
CA ASN A 200 -12.42 23.28 -13.09
C ASN A 200 -11.06 22.75 -12.61
N ARG A 201 -10.90 21.43 -12.57
CA ARG A 201 -9.72 20.72 -12.06
C ARG A 201 -9.31 19.63 -13.03
N GLN A 202 -8.03 19.30 -13.02
CA GLN A 202 -7.58 18.08 -13.68
C GLN A 202 -8.02 16.87 -12.85
N ILE A 203 -8.77 15.96 -13.45
CA ILE A 203 -9.19 14.71 -12.83
C ILE A 203 -8.25 13.60 -13.33
N LEU A 204 -7.60 12.92 -12.38
CA LEU A 204 -6.65 11.83 -12.65
C LEU A 204 -7.25 10.46 -12.33
N GLY A 205 -8.31 10.44 -11.52
CA GLY A 205 -9.08 9.25 -11.17
C GLY A 205 -10.46 9.65 -10.67
N LEU A 206 -11.48 8.84 -10.95
CA LEU A 206 -12.86 9.10 -10.56
C LEU A 206 -13.61 7.77 -10.37
N PRO A 207 -14.47 7.64 -9.34
CA PRO A 207 -15.35 6.49 -9.20
C PRO A 207 -16.29 6.32 -10.41
N ALA A 208 -16.55 5.10 -10.83
CA ALA A 208 -17.41 4.79 -11.98
C ALA A 208 -18.85 5.33 -11.83
N THR A 209 -19.30 5.56 -10.59
CA THR A 209 -20.63 6.14 -10.29
C THR A 209 -20.75 7.62 -10.64
N ILE A 210 -19.65 8.31 -10.96
CA ILE A 210 -19.63 9.73 -11.29
C ILE A 210 -19.50 9.93 -12.81
N ASN A 211 -20.45 10.67 -13.36
CA ASN A 211 -20.50 10.99 -14.78
C ASN A 211 -20.86 12.48 -15.00
N THR A 212 -21.03 12.91 -16.25
CA THR A 212 -21.36 14.30 -16.59
C THR A 212 -22.75 14.74 -16.12
N ASP A 213 -23.65 13.84 -15.78
CA ASP A 213 -25.00 14.16 -15.34
C ASP A 213 -25.06 14.49 -13.85
N ASN A 214 -24.28 13.79 -13.04
CA ASN A 214 -24.29 13.94 -11.57
C ASN A 214 -23.09 14.68 -10.99
N CYS A 215 -22.02 14.93 -11.74
CA CYS A 215 -20.76 15.48 -11.23
C CYS A 215 -20.90 16.85 -10.54
N LEU A 216 -21.86 17.68 -10.96
CA LEU A 216 -22.08 19.01 -10.37
C LEU A 216 -22.52 18.92 -8.91
N GLU A 217 -23.22 17.86 -8.52
CA GLU A 217 -23.64 17.61 -7.13
C GLU A 217 -22.42 17.52 -6.20
N TYR A 218 -21.30 17.01 -6.69
CA TYR A 218 -20.05 16.84 -5.96
C TYR A 218 -19.08 18.02 -6.09
N GLY A 219 -19.46 19.05 -6.87
CA GLY A 219 -18.64 20.23 -7.13
C GLY A 219 -17.54 20.00 -8.18
N LEU A 220 -17.75 19.05 -9.08
CA LEU A 220 -16.87 18.75 -10.21
C LEU A 220 -17.44 19.37 -11.48
N ALA A 221 -16.61 20.07 -12.27
CA ALA A 221 -17.03 20.68 -13.53
C ALA A 221 -17.28 19.62 -14.61
N LYS A 222 -18.39 19.78 -15.38
CA LYS A 222 -18.75 18.85 -16.44
C LYS A 222 -17.66 18.65 -17.48
N GLU A 223 -16.98 19.74 -17.84
CA GLU A 223 -15.89 19.75 -18.81
C GLU A 223 -14.70 18.91 -18.34
N ALA A 224 -14.33 19.01 -17.04
CA ALA A 224 -13.25 18.25 -16.45
C ALA A 224 -13.59 16.74 -16.41
N VAL A 225 -14.81 16.40 -16.03
CA VAL A 225 -15.30 15.00 -16.01
C VAL A 225 -15.37 14.44 -17.43
N ALA A 226 -15.88 15.20 -18.40
CA ALA A 226 -15.94 14.77 -19.81
C ALA A 226 -14.53 14.51 -20.38
N VAL A 227 -13.55 15.36 -20.08
CA VAL A 227 -12.16 15.16 -20.47
C VAL A 227 -11.59 13.90 -19.86
N TYR A 228 -11.83 13.67 -18.56
CA TYR A 228 -11.40 12.45 -17.89
C TYR A 228 -12.04 11.21 -18.53
N LEU A 229 -13.36 11.17 -18.68
CA LEU A 229 -14.09 10.02 -19.26
C LEU A 229 -13.69 9.72 -20.70
N LYS A 230 -13.34 10.74 -21.48
CA LYS A 230 -12.85 10.58 -22.86
C LYS A 230 -11.46 9.96 -22.93
N ASN A 231 -10.60 10.28 -21.96
CA ASN A 231 -9.20 9.87 -21.92
C ASN A 231 -8.95 8.75 -20.90
N ALA A 232 -9.94 8.41 -20.09
CA ALA A 232 -9.84 7.27 -19.19
C ALA A 232 -9.65 6.00 -20.02
N PRO A 233 -8.79 5.09 -19.60
CA PRO A 233 -8.75 3.76 -20.20
C PRO A 233 -10.19 3.24 -20.24
N GLN A 234 -10.69 2.84 -21.40
CA GLN A 234 -11.97 2.16 -21.51
C GLN A 234 -11.77 0.77 -20.91
N TYR A 235 -11.92 0.68 -19.60
CA TYR A 235 -12.15 -0.59 -18.94
C TYR A 235 -13.65 -0.87 -19.13
N ASP A 236 -13.96 -1.79 -20.03
CA ASP A 236 -15.28 -2.38 -20.11
C ASP A 236 -15.61 -3.02 -18.76
N ASP A 237 -16.79 -2.67 -18.24
CA ASP A 237 -17.49 -3.19 -17.08
C ASP A 237 -16.90 -2.89 -15.68
N GLU A 238 -17.77 -2.23 -14.88
CA GLU A 238 -17.81 -2.20 -13.41
C GLU A 238 -16.56 -2.79 -12.74
N GLU A 239 -15.57 -1.95 -12.38
CA GLU A 239 -14.57 -2.35 -11.39
C GLU A 239 -15.31 -2.75 -10.10
N ARG A 240 -15.73 -4.01 -10.04
CA ARG A 240 -16.10 -4.65 -8.79
C ARG A 240 -14.87 -4.60 -7.91
N VAL A 241 -14.95 -3.87 -6.80
CA VAL A 241 -13.95 -4.06 -5.76
C VAL A 241 -14.04 -5.49 -5.32
N SER A 242 -12.94 -6.18 -5.44
CA SER A 242 -12.85 -7.55 -5.00
C SER A 242 -13.27 -7.67 -3.54
N GLU A 243 -14.07 -8.68 -3.23
CA GLU A 243 -14.46 -8.94 -1.84
C GLU A 243 -13.27 -9.15 -0.92
N VAL A 244 -12.14 -9.62 -1.45
CA VAL A 244 -10.90 -9.80 -0.68
C VAL A 244 -10.23 -8.47 -0.31
N ASP A 245 -10.54 -7.38 -1.03
CA ASP A 245 -10.07 -6.03 -0.70
C ASP A 245 -10.97 -5.36 0.34
N MET A 246 -12.27 -5.68 0.32
CA MET A 246 -13.26 -5.00 1.15
C MET A 246 -13.24 -5.46 2.60
N VAL A 247 -13.04 -6.75 2.84
CA VAL A 247 -13.16 -7.35 4.16
C VAL A 247 -11.89 -8.11 4.50
N ILE A 248 -10.89 -7.40 5.03
CA ILE A 248 -9.65 -8.02 5.53
C ILE A 248 -9.85 -8.38 7.00
N PRO A 249 -9.90 -9.68 7.37
CA PRO A 249 -10.14 -10.11 8.75
C PRO A 249 -9.02 -9.63 9.68
N GLY A 250 -9.39 -9.24 10.90
CA GLY A 250 -8.43 -8.92 11.95
C GLY A 250 -7.93 -10.18 12.65
N SER A 251 -6.62 -10.29 12.86
CA SER A 251 -6.01 -11.37 13.62
C SER A 251 -6.19 -11.15 15.12
N GLN A 252 -6.42 -12.25 15.84
CA GLN A 252 -6.35 -12.30 17.31
C GLN A 252 -4.97 -12.77 17.80
N VAL A 253 -4.09 -13.16 16.88
CA VAL A 253 -2.75 -13.69 17.20
C VAL A 253 -1.72 -12.71 16.64
N MET A 254 -0.83 -12.21 17.51
CA MET A 254 0.31 -11.41 17.09
C MET A 254 1.50 -12.33 16.78
N ARG A 255 2.06 -12.20 15.59
CA ARG A 255 3.23 -12.97 15.13
C ARG A 255 4.49 -12.10 15.10
N ASN A 256 4.95 -11.71 16.28
CA ASN A 256 6.08 -10.78 16.44
C ASN A 256 7.39 -11.31 15.84
N GLU A 257 7.55 -12.63 15.74
CA GLU A 257 8.73 -13.29 15.19
C GLU A 257 8.56 -13.67 13.71
N THR A 258 7.58 -13.07 13.03
CA THR A 258 7.37 -13.25 11.59
C THR A 258 7.67 -11.95 10.85
N TYR A 259 8.40 -12.06 9.75
CA TYR A 259 8.78 -10.97 8.84
C TYR A 259 8.17 -11.20 7.48
N ALA A 260 7.93 -10.15 6.71
CA ALA A 260 7.38 -10.27 5.36
C ALA A 260 8.09 -9.31 4.40
N LEU A 261 8.67 -9.86 3.33
CA LEU A 261 9.15 -9.13 2.16
C LEU A 261 8.13 -9.29 1.03
N ILE A 262 7.54 -8.20 0.58
CA ILE A 262 6.45 -8.19 -0.39
C ILE A 262 6.83 -7.32 -1.57
N ILE A 263 6.90 -7.91 -2.76
CA ILE A 263 7.36 -7.26 -3.98
C ILE A 263 6.24 -7.30 -5.02
N GLY A 264 5.81 -6.11 -5.49
CA GLY A 264 4.83 -5.95 -6.56
C GLY A 264 5.37 -5.14 -7.72
N ASN A 265 5.81 -5.80 -8.78
CA ASN A 265 6.37 -5.19 -9.97
C ASN A 265 5.32 -5.13 -11.07
N GLU A 266 4.73 -3.95 -11.26
CA GLU A 266 3.71 -3.68 -12.27
C GLU A 266 4.26 -2.88 -13.44
N ASN A 267 4.94 -1.75 -13.15
CA ASN A 267 5.39 -0.80 -14.16
C ASN A 267 6.85 -1.04 -14.53
N TYR A 268 7.07 -1.62 -15.69
CA TYR A 268 8.38 -1.96 -16.20
C TYR A 268 8.91 -0.92 -17.18
N ARG A 269 10.23 -0.69 -17.18
CA ARG A 269 10.86 0.29 -18.11
C ARG A 269 11.04 -0.25 -19.51
N PHE A 270 11.17 -1.56 -19.69
CA PHE A 270 11.69 -2.18 -20.91
C PHE A 270 10.87 -3.36 -21.41
N VAL A 271 9.79 -3.70 -20.76
CA VAL A 271 8.83 -4.73 -21.15
C VAL A 271 7.42 -4.24 -20.84
N SER A 272 6.39 -4.94 -21.33
CA SER A 272 4.99 -4.66 -20.98
C SER A 272 4.76 -4.72 -19.46
N ASN A 273 3.78 -3.97 -18.98
CA ASN A 273 3.39 -3.99 -17.58
C ASN A 273 2.76 -5.34 -17.18
N VAL A 274 2.75 -5.64 -15.87
CA VAL A 274 2.02 -6.77 -15.29
C VAL A 274 0.81 -6.23 -14.55
N PRO A 275 -0.39 -6.25 -15.16
CA PRO A 275 -1.59 -5.72 -14.52
C PRO A 275 -1.82 -6.34 -13.14
N TYR A 276 -2.26 -5.53 -12.19
CA TYR A 276 -2.63 -5.89 -10.82
C TYR A 276 -1.48 -6.30 -9.88
N ALA A 277 -0.23 -6.40 -10.33
CA ALA A 277 0.89 -6.83 -9.46
C ALA A 277 1.10 -5.89 -8.27
N LYS A 278 0.86 -4.59 -8.46
CA LYS A 278 0.90 -3.59 -7.38
C LYS A 278 -0.27 -3.76 -6.41
N ASN A 279 -1.50 -3.97 -6.91
CA ASN A 279 -2.67 -4.22 -6.07
C ASN A 279 -2.47 -5.50 -5.27
N ASP A 280 -2.09 -6.58 -5.94
CA ASP A 280 -1.77 -7.88 -5.34
C ASP A 280 -0.84 -7.75 -4.13
N ALA A 281 0.31 -7.10 -4.32
CA ALA A 281 1.30 -6.90 -3.28
C ALA A 281 0.77 -6.00 -2.14
N THR A 282 0.05 -4.93 -2.48
CA THR A 282 -0.50 -4.00 -1.50
C THR A 282 -1.54 -4.68 -0.60
N ILE A 283 -2.47 -5.41 -1.19
CA ILE A 283 -3.52 -6.11 -0.45
C ILE A 283 -2.93 -7.28 0.34
N PHE A 284 -1.99 -8.05 -0.22
CA PHE A 284 -1.30 -9.10 0.53
C PHE A 284 -0.54 -8.55 1.75
N SER A 285 0.06 -7.36 1.64
CA SER A 285 0.69 -6.67 2.78
C SER A 285 -0.33 -6.36 3.89
N GLU A 286 -1.54 -5.92 3.53
CA GLU A 286 -2.61 -5.69 4.51
C GLU A 286 -3.09 -7.00 5.16
N TYR A 287 -3.15 -8.11 4.42
CA TYR A 287 -3.43 -9.43 4.99
C TYR A 287 -2.32 -9.90 5.94
N CYS A 288 -1.06 -9.69 5.59
CA CYS A 288 0.07 -9.99 6.49
C CYS A 288 -0.07 -9.25 7.82
N LYS A 289 -0.41 -7.98 7.77
CA LYS A 289 -0.57 -7.14 8.94
C LYS A 289 -1.85 -7.45 9.73
N ASN A 290 -3.00 -7.44 9.05
CA ASN A 290 -4.30 -7.50 9.73
C ASN A 290 -4.72 -8.94 10.02
N THR A 291 -4.59 -9.87 9.06
CA THR A 291 -5.09 -11.25 9.17
C THR A 291 -4.04 -12.18 9.77
N LEU A 292 -2.78 -12.04 9.35
CA LEU A 292 -1.70 -12.84 9.94
C LEU A 292 -1.13 -12.22 11.21
N GLY A 293 -1.43 -10.96 11.53
CA GLY A 293 -1.00 -10.30 12.77
C GLY A 293 0.51 -10.05 12.83
N ILE A 294 1.15 -9.83 11.68
CA ILE A 294 2.57 -9.47 11.60
C ILE A 294 2.71 -7.97 11.92
N PRO A 295 3.61 -7.56 12.83
CA PRO A 295 3.86 -6.16 13.10
C PRO A 295 4.24 -5.38 11.83
N ALA A 296 3.71 -4.18 11.66
CA ALA A 296 4.00 -3.37 10.48
C ALA A 296 5.51 -3.05 10.33
N SER A 297 6.25 -2.99 11.44
CA SER A 297 7.72 -2.86 11.43
C SER A 297 8.46 -4.05 10.84
N ASN A 298 7.79 -5.20 10.74
CA ASN A 298 8.35 -6.44 10.21
C ASN A 298 7.89 -6.70 8.77
N ILE A 299 7.23 -5.72 8.14
CA ILE A 299 6.70 -5.85 6.77
C ILE A 299 7.37 -4.81 5.87
N HIS A 300 8.09 -5.26 4.86
CA HIS A 300 8.62 -4.42 3.79
C HIS A 300 7.82 -4.64 2.51
N LEU A 301 7.21 -3.56 2.01
CA LEU A 301 6.46 -3.55 0.76
C LEU A 301 7.23 -2.75 -0.29
N CYS A 302 7.67 -3.45 -1.34
CA CYS A 302 8.45 -2.91 -2.44
C CYS A 302 7.61 -2.88 -3.72
N ILE A 303 7.22 -1.70 -4.18
CA ILE A 303 6.46 -1.51 -5.42
C ILE A 303 7.41 -1.04 -6.53
N ASP A 304 7.30 -1.70 -7.69
CA ASP A 304 8.12 -1.41 -8.87
C ASP A 304 9.63 -1.48 -8.58
N ALA A 305 10.03 -2.51 -7.84
CA ALA A 305 11.38 -2.67 -7.33
C ALA A 305 12.41 -2.93 -8.44
N THR A 306 13.55 -2.25 -8.35
CA THR A 306 14.74 -2.51 -9.16
C THR A 306 15.54 -3.69 -8.60
N LYS A 307 16.50 -4.20 -9.39
CA LYS A 307 17.38 -5.28 -8.95
C LYS A 307 18.16 -4.92 -7.69
N SER A 308 18.70 -3.71 -7.60
CA SER A 308 19.45 -3.23 -6.45
C SER A 308 18.58 -3.11 -5.20
N MET A 309 17.33 -2.65 -5.34
CA MET A 309 16.39 -2.63 -4.21
C MET A 309 16.19 -4.04 -3.64
N ILE A 310 15.95 -5.04 -4.49
CA ILE A 310 15.67 -6.40 -4.02
C ILE A 310 16.91 -7.05 -3.41
N LEU A 311 18.06 -7.00 -4.10
CA LEU A 311 19.25 -7.74 -3.69
C LEU A 311 20.08 -7.03 -2.62
N GLU A 312 20.24 -5.71 -2.72
CA GLU A 312 21.10 -4.96 -1.82
C GLU A 312 20.32 -4.47 -0.60
N GLN A 313 19.23 -3.73 -0.79
CA GLN A 313 18.50 -3.13 0.32
C GLN A 313 17.70 -4.18 1.10
N GLU A 314 16.95 -5.05 0.43
CA GLU A 314 16.06 -5.99 1.12
C GLU A 314 16.78 -7.28 1.56
N LEU A 315 17.46 -7.97 0.63
CA LEU A 315 18.11 -9.24 0.99
C LEU A 315 19.37 -9.05 1.84
N ASN A 316 20.28 -8.14 1.46
CA ASN A 316 21.52 -7.96 2.18
C ASN A 316 21.35 -7.07 3.42
N ASP A 317 20.89 -5.80 3.24
CA ASP A 317 20.87 -4.86 4.36
C ASP A 317 19.81 -5.27 5.38
N TRP A 318 18.56 -5.40 4.96
CA TRP A 318 17.47 -5.70 5.90
C TRP A 318 17.47 -7.15 6.38
N LEU A 319 17.23 -8.14 5.48
CA LEU A 319 17.02 -9.52 5.89
C LEU A 319 18.29 -10.18 6.45
N LYS A 320 19.47 -9.84 5.94
CA LYS A 320 20.72 -10.48 6.35
C LYS A 320 21.40 -9.76 7.50
N GLU A 321 21.46 -8.43 7.50
CA GLU A 321 22.23 -7.65 8.46
C GLU A 321 21.39 -7.09 9.60
N GLU A 322 20.20 -6.51 9.34
CA GLU A 322 19.40 -5.88 10.39
C GLU A 322 18.64 -6.89 11.27
N ILE A 323 18.14 -7.99 10.68
CA ILE A 323 17.43 -9.01 11.44
C ILE A 323 18.43 -9.96 12.07
N THR A 324 18.50 -9.98 13.39
CA THR A 324 19.36 -10.88 14.19
C THR A 324 18.54 -12.06 14.73
N ASP A 325 19.23 -13.12 15.24
CA ASP A 325 18.61 -14.29 15.92
C ASP A 325 17.48 -14.94 15.11
N LYS A 326 17.78 -15.29 13.84
CA LYS A 326 16.79 -15.75 12.85
C LYS A 326 16.27 -17.16 13.09
N ALA A 327 16.96 -17.96 13.92
CA ALA A 327 16.67 -19.38 14.12
C ALA A 327 15.25 -19.65 14.66
N ASP A 328 14.67 -18.70 15.42
CA ASP A 328 13.30 -18.78 15.95
C ASP A 328 12.32 -17.92 15.17
N LYS A 329 12.75 -17.30 14.06
CA LYS A 329 11.94 -16.37 13.27
C LYS A 329 11.49 -16.99 11.96
N LYS A 330 10.36 -16.49 11.45
CA LYS A 330 9.77 -16.90 10.18
C LYS A 330 9.83 -15.76 9.19
N LEU A 331 9.99 -16.11 7.91
CA LEU A 331 9.96 -15.16 6.81
C LEU A 331 8.88 -15.54 5.80
N ILE A 332 8.06 -14.57 5.41
CA ILE A 332 7.17 -14.67 4.26
C ILE A 332 7.76 -13.81 3.14
N VAL A 333 7.90 -14.37 1.96
CA VAL A 333 8.30 -13.64 0.75
C VAL A 333 7.18 -13.75 -0.26
N TYR A 334 6.73 -12.62 -0.78
CA TYR A 334 5.74 -12.57 -1.85
C TYR A 334 6.32 -11.80 -3.03
N TYR A 335 6.12 -12.33 -4.23
CA TYR A 335 6.49 -11.68 -5.48
C TYR A 335 5.35 -11.77 -6.48
N ALA A 336 4.89 -10.62 -6.98
CA ALA A 336 4.03 -10.50 -8.16
C ALA A 336 4.77 -9.70 -9.23
N GLY A 337 4.83 -10.22 -10.46
CA GLY A 337 5.56 -9.58 -11.55
C GLY A 337 5.95 -10.53 -12.67
N HIS A 338 6.83 -10.09 -13.55
CA HIS A 338 7.35 -10.94 -14.62
C HIS A 338 8.32 -12.00 -14.10
N GLY A 339 8.14 -13.21 -14.62
CA GLY A 339 9.14 -14.25 -14.67
C GLY A 339 9.53 -14.52 -16.13
N VAL A 340 10.79 -14.82 -16.40
CA VAL A 340 11.28 -15.06 -17.75
C VAL A 340 12.20 -16.27 -17.78
N PRO A 341 12.08 -17.16 -18.79
CA PRO A 341 13.03 -18.25 -19.03
C PRO A 341 14.24 -17.72 -19.82
N ASP A 342 15.43 -18.20 -19.53
CA ASP A 342 16.60 -18.03 -20.37
C ASP A 342 16.72 -19.19 -21.37
N ILE A 343 16.23 -18.96 -22.59
CA ILE A 343 16.21 -19.97 -23.66
C ILE A 343 17.64 -20.43 -24.03
N GLN A 344 18.65 -19.57 -23.84
CA GLN A 344 20.03 -19.89 -24.15
C GLN A 344 20.70 -20.72 -23.04
N ASN A 345 20.12 -20.75 -21.85
CA ASN A 345 20.65 -21.46 -20.69
C ASN A 345 19.63 -22.43 -20.12
N HIS A 346 19.30 -23.47 -20.87
CA HIS A 346 18.42 -24.58 -20.46
C HIS A 346 17.08 -24.16 -19.87
N ASN A 347 16.51 -23.03 -20.37
CA ASN A 347 15.24 -22.46 -19.88
C ASN A 347 15.23 -22.14 -18.37
N LYS A 348 16.40 -21.79 -17.81
CA LYS A 348 16.53 -21.37 -16.41
C LYS A 348 15.61 -20.19 -16.14
N SER A 349 14.90 -20.23 -15.01
CA SER A 349 13.92 -19.23 -14.62
C SER A 349 14.54 -18.03 -13.92
N TYR A 350 14.09 -16.82 -14.26
CA TYR A 350 14.52 -15.56 -13.65
C TYR A 350 13.33 -14.71 -13.25
N LEU A 351 13.36 -14.11 -12.07
CA LEU A 351 12.51 -12.98 -11.71
C LEU A 351 13.04 -11.73 -12.41
N LEU A 352 12.13 -10.92 -12.96
CA LEU A 352 12.50 -9.72 -13.70
C LEU A 352 12.23 -8.46 -12.87
N PRO A 353 13.27 -7.79 -12.35
CA PRO A 353 13.12 -6.45 -11.76
C PRO A 353 12.74 -5.41 -12.81
N THR A 354 12.16 -4.27 -12.38
CA THR A 354 11.58 -3.27 -13.30
C THR A 354 12.59 -2.54 -14.17
N ASP A 355 13.88 -2.62 -13.83
CA ASP A 355 15.00 -2.00 -14.53
C ASP A 355 15.77 -2.96 -15.46
N VAL A 356 15.25 -4.17 -15.70
CA VAL A 356 15.90 -5.20 -16.53
C VAL A 356 15.14 -5.46 -17.83
N TYR A 357 15.86 -5.66 -18.93
CA TYR A 357 15.30 -6.01 -20.23
C TYR A 357 14.87 -7.48 -20.27
N GLY A 358 13.67 -7.78 -20.74
CA GLY A 358 13.19 -9.14 -20.94
C GLY A 358 14.03 -9.98 -21.91
N THR A 359 14.73 -9.33 -22.86
CA THR A 359 15.67 -9.97 -23.79
C THR A 359 17.00 -10.38 -23.16
N LYS A 360 17.24 -10.01 -21.90
CA LYS A 360 18.47 -10.30 -21.17
C LYS A 360 18.13 -10.87 -19.77
N PRO A 361 17.42 -12.01 -19.72
CA PRO A 361 16.94 -12.59 -18.45
C PRO A 361 18.06 -12.84 -17.45
N GLN A 362 19.26 -13.18 -17.91
CA GLN A 362 20.45 -13.38 -17.06
C GLN A 362 20.89 -12.13 -16.28
N ARG A 363 20.37 -10.95 -16.60
CA ARG A 363 20.54 -9.73 -15.81
C ARG A 363 19.51 -9.61 -14.68
N GLY A 364 18.42 -10.38 -14.75
CA GLY A 364 17.42 -10.51 -13.68
C GLY A 364 17.97 -11.20 -12.44
N ILE A 365 17.09 -11.79 -11.66
CA ILE A 365 17.41 -12.56 -10.46
C ILE A 365 17.11 -14.02 -10.77
N ALA A 366 18.13 -14.85 -10.85
CA ALA A 366 17.96 -16.28 -11.10
C ALA A 366 17.19 -16.92 -9.94
N LEU A 367 16.12 -17.64 -10.23
CA LEU A 367 15.17 -18.15 -9.25
C LEU A 367 15.81 -19.17 -8.29
N ASP A 368 16.70 -20.03 -8.79
CA ASP A 368 17.48 -20.96 -7.98
C ASP A 368 18.42 -20.24 -7.01
N THR A 369 19.07 -19.17 -7.46
CA THR A 369 19.92 -18.33 -6.63
C THR A 369 19.10 -17.62 -5.56
N PHE A 370 17.95 -17.06 -5.95
CA PHE A 370 17.04 -16.40 -5.01
C PHE A 370 16.58 -17.35 -3.90
N TYR A 371 16.18 -18.58 -4.24
CA TYR A 371 15.82 -19.58 -3.23
C TYR A 371 17.03 -19.98 -2.35
N SER A 372 18.21 -20.12 -2.94
CA SER A 372 19.43 -20.42 -2.19
C SER A 372 19.79 -19.29 -1.20
N ASP A 373 19.72 -18.03 -1.65
CA ASP A 373 19.98 -16.88 -0.80
C ASP A 373 19.00 -16.82 0.37
N LEU A 374 17.69 -16.99 0.10
CA LEU A 374 16.67 -17.04 1.15
C LEU A 374 16.89 -18.20 2.13
N GLY A 375 17.29 -19.38 1.62
CA GLY A 375 17.56 -20.56 2.45
C GLY A 375 18.79 -20.41 3.34
N CYS A 376 19.76 -19.63 2.90
CA CYS A 376 20.99 -19.35 3.67
C CYS A 376 20.83 -18.27 4.73
N LEU A 377 19.68 -17.56 4.79
CA LEU A 377 19.43 -16.52 5.80
C LEU A 377 19.33 -17.06 7.24
N GLY A 378 19.01 -18.34 7.41
CA GLY A 378 18.96 -18.99 8.73
C GLY A 378 17.65 -18.83 9.49
N PHE A 379 16.55 -18.47 8.83
CA PHE A 379 15.20 -18.46 9.43
C PHE A 379 14.73 -19.88 9.75
N ASP A 380 13.93 -20.03 10.82
CA ASP A 380 13.25 -21.29 11.17
C ASP A 380 12.43 -21.80 9.98
N ARG A 381 11.74 -20.88 9.29
CA ARG A 381 10.97 -21.19 8.09
C ARG A 381 10.90 -20.01 7.15
N VAL A 382 10.98 -20.28 5.85
CA VAL A 382 10.74 -19.31 4.78
C VAL A 382 9.58 -19.79 3.92
N THR A 383 8.52 -19.02 3.84
CA THR A 383 7.35 -19.28 2.96
C THR A 383 7.37 -18.30 1.80
N VAL A 384 7.42 -18.81 0.57
CA VAL A 384 7.54 -17.99 -0.63
C VAL A 384 6.31 -18.16 -1.50
N PHE A 385 5.69 -17.05 -1.91
CA PHE A 385 4.60 -16.99 -2.87
C PHE A 385 5.09 -16.29 -4.13
N ILE A 386 4.98 -16.95 -5.29
CA ILE A 386 5.41 -16.42 -6.59
C ILE A 386 4.21 -16.37 -7.53
N ASP A 387 3.68 -15.16 -7.77
CA ASP A 387 2.66 -14.90 -8.80
C ASP A 387 3.34 -14.34 -10.06
N ALA A 388 4.00 -15.22 -10.78
CA ALA A 388 4.73 -14.91 -12.01
C ALA A 388 4.63 -16.05 -13.02
N CYS A 389 4.69 -15.70 -14.32
CA CYS A 389 4.76 -16.64 -15.44
C CYS A 389 6.21 -16.86 -15.84
N PHE A 390 6.60 -18.10 -16.08
CA PHE A 390 7.91 -18.42 -16.65
C PHE A 390 7.81 -19.00 -18.08
N SER A 391 6.65 -18.81 -18.74
CA SER A 391 6.39 -19.27 -20.11
C SER A 391 6.89 -18.31 -21.20
N GLY A 392 7.43 -17.14 -20.83
CA GLY A 392 7.88 -16.11 -21.77
C GLY A 392 6.76 -15.24 -22.35
N VAL A 393 5.53 -15.36 -21.85
CA VAL A 393 4.36 -14.54 -22.18
C VAL A 393 3.87 -13.83 -20.90
N ASN A 394 3.28 -12.64 -21.06
CA ASN A 394 2.67 -11.90 -19.95
C ASN A 394 1.23 -12.37 -19.65
N ARG A 395 0.61 -11.78 -18.62
CA ARG A 395 -0.80 -12.02 -18.23
C ARG A 395 -1.79 -11.78 -19.38
N ASP A 396 -1.47 -10.87 -20.32
CA ASP A 396 -2.34 -10.49 -21.45
C ASP A 396 -2.01 -11.22 -22.78
N ASN A 397 -1.19 -12.26 -22.74
CA ASN A 397 -0.72 -13.00 -23.93
C ASN A 397 0.20 -12.26 -24.88
N GLU A 398 0.76 -11.15 -24.50
CA GLU A 398 1.77 -10.48 -25.27
C GLU A 398 3.14 -11.09 -24.99
N GLY A 399 3.90 -11.37 -26.04
CA GLY A 399 5.28 -11.82 -25.85
C GLY A 399 6.12 -10.74 -25.18
N LEU A 400 6.95 -11.10 -24.23
CA LEU A 400 7.89 -10.19 -23.57
C LEU A 400 8.93 -9.58 -24.51
N ASN A 401 9.01 -10.11 -25.72
CA ASN A 401 9.84 -9.63 -26.83
C ASN A 401 8.96 -9.35 -28.05
N SER A 402 9.22 -8.28 -28.76
CA SER A 402 8.52 -7.85 -29.99
C SER A 402 8.58 -8.86 -31.17
N GLU A 403 9.27 -9.97 -31.02
CA GLU A 403 9.30 -11.08 -31.96
C GLU A 403 8.46 -12.22 -31.39
N ARG A 404 7.49 -12.70 -32.15
CA ARG A 404 6.50 -13.76 -31.91
C ARG A 404 6.67 -14.53 -30.59
N ALA A 405 5.66 -14.47 -29.72
CA ALA A 405 5.60 -15.25 -28.50
C ALA A 405 5.83 -16.74 -28.81
N VAL A 406 6.99 -17.25 -28.45
CA VAL A 406 7.27 -18.67 -28.44
C VAL A 406 7.03 -19.13 -27.02
N GLU A 407 5.98 -19.91 -26.80
CA GLU A 407 5.79 -20.60 -25.55
C GLU A 407 6.99 -21.51 -25.30
N VAL A 408 7.69 -21.27 -24.20
CA VAL A 408 8.86 -22.05 -23.81
C VAL A 408 8.54 -22.73 -22.48
N GLU A 409 8.78 -24.03 -22.39
CA GLU A 409 8.69 -24.72 -21.12
C GLU A 409 9.92 -24.38 -20.27
N ALA A 410 9.72 -23.62 -19.19
CA ALA A 410 10.78 -23.31 -18.25
C ALA A 410 11.15 -24.56 -17.42
N GLU A 411 12.43 -24.69 -17.09
CA GLU A 411 12.88 -25.73 -16.15
C GLU A 411 12.24 -25.49 -14.77
N GLU A 412 11.69 -26.56 -14.17
CA GLU A 412 11.10 -26.50 -12.84
C GLU A 412 12.20 -26.20 -11.80
N THR A 413 12.20 -24.98 -11.27
CA THR A 413 13.14 -24.58 -10.24
C THR A 413 12.61 -24.92 -8.84
N LYS A 414 13.31 -25.80 -8.11
CA LYS A 414 12.97 -26.21 -6.74
C LYS A 414 13.98 -25.65 -5.73
N PRO A 415 13.54 -25.27 -4.53
CA PRO A 415 14.44 -24.93 -3.46
C PRO A 415 15.22 -26.18 -3.00
N THR A 416 16.52 -26.00 -2.70
CA THR A 416 17.42 -27.09 -2.30
C THR A 416 18.08 -26.88 -0.95
N ILE A 417 18.03 -25.65 -0.40
CA ILE A 417 18.72 -25.26 0.83
C ILE A 417 17.73 -24.58 1.78
N GLY A 418 17.95 -24.74 3.08
CA GLY A 418 17.16 -24.12 4.14
C GLY A 418 15.83 -24.80 4.40
N ASN A 419 14.92 -24.11 5.07
CA ASN A 419 13.58 -24.56 5.44
C ASN A 419 12.52 -23.83 4.58
N LEU A 420 12.52 -24.05 3.27
CA LEU A 420 11.67 -23.36 2.31
C LEU A 420 10.41 -24.14 1.96
N ILE A 421 9.30 -23.40 1.87
CA ILE A 421 8.04 -23.84 1.26
C ILE A 421 7.66 -22.79 0.22
N VAL A 422 7.54 -23.18 -1.04
CA VAL A 422 7.29 -22.30 -2.17
C VAL A 422 5.94 -22.63 -2.78
N PHE A 423 5.11 -21.62 -2.98
CA PHE A 423 3.84 -21.68 -3.71
C PHE A 423 4.01 -20.87 -5.00
N SER A 424 3.86 -21.51 -6.15
CA SER A 424 3.97 -20.90 -7.47
C SER A 424 2.61 -20.86 -8.15
N ALA A 425 2.30 -19.73 -8.80
CA ALA A 425 1.01 -19.50 -9.46
C ALA A 425 0.73 -20.43 -10.63
N ALA A 426 1.78 -20.87 -11.33
CA ALA A 426 1.68 -21.70 -12.54
C ALA A 426 2.84 -22.68 -12.62
N HIS A 427 2.72 -23.69 -13.48
CA HIS A 427 3.69 -24.76 -13.65
C HIS A 427 4.13 -24.88 -15.12
N GLY A 428 5.43 -25.09 -15.34
CA GLY A 428 6.00 -25.38 -16.67
C GLY A 428 5.74 -24.24 -17.67
N ASN A 429 5.02 -24.55 -18.73
CA ASN A 429 4.64 -23.59 -19.79
C ASN A 429 3.30 -22.88 -19.53
N GLU A 430 2.68 -23.08 -18.37
CA GLU A 430 1.42 -22.43 -18.01
C GLU A 430 1.62 -20.93 -17.73
N THR A 431 0.54 -20.15 -17.94
CA THR A 431 0.52 -18.71 -17.72
C THR A 431 -0.22 -18.39 -16.44
N ALA A 432 0.37 -17.61 -15.54
CA ALA A 432 -0.34 -16.98 -14.43
C ALA A 432 -1.25 -15.87 -14.99
N GLN A 433 -2.57 -16.10 -14.92
CA GLN A 433 -3.58 -15.20 -15.53
C GLN A 433 -3.96 -14.08 -14.58
N GLY A 434 -4.32 -12.92 -15.17
CA GLY A 434 -5.05 -11.88 -14.46
C GLY A 434 -6.52 -12.28 -14.27
N TYR A 435 -7.09 -11.94 -13.10
CA TYR A 435 -8.51 -12.09 -12.81
C TYR A 435 -9.15 -10.70 -12.85
N GLN A 436 -9.43 -10.22 -14.06
CA GLN A 436 -9.82 -8.85 -14.34
C GLN A 436 -11.01 -8.38 -13.52
N SER A 437 -12.07 -9.20 -13.39
CA SER A 437 -13.25 -8.86 -12.60
C SER A 437 -12.98 -8.63 -11.12
N GLU A 438 -11.85 -9.15 -10.62
CA GLU A 438 -11.44 -9.03 -9.22
C GLU A 438 -10.25 -8.07 -9.02
N GLY A 439 -9.64 -7.56 -10.11
CA GLY A 439 -8.50 -6.64 -10.02
C GLY A 439 -7.23 -7.25 -9.44
N HIS A 440 -7.04 -8.56 -9.60
CA HIS A 440 -5.94 -9.35 -9.05
C HIS A 440 -5.33 -10.31 -10.07
N GLY A 441 -4.15 -10.86 -9.75
CA GLY A 441 -3.73 -12.14 -10.31
C GLY A 441 -4.64 -13.27 -9.80
N LEU A 442 -4.98 -14.23 -10.67
CA LEU A 442 -5.89 -15.33 -10.32
C LEU A 442 -5.39 -16.15 -9.11
N PHE A 443 -4.09 -16.40 -9.05
CA PHE A 443 -3.46 -17.08 -7.91
C PHE A 443 -3.56 -16.25 -6.64
N THR A 444 -3.21 -14.97 -6.72
CA THR A 444 -3.24 -14.06 -5.57
C THR A 444 -4.65 -13.88 -5.04
N TYR A 445 -5.66 -13.73 -5.90
CA TYR A 445 -7.06 -13.67 -5.48
C TYR A 445 -7.43 -14.86 -4.59
N TYR A 446 -7.14 -16.10 -5.03
CA TYR A 446 -7.49 -17.27 -4.24
C TYR A 446 -6.61 -17.47 -3.00
N LEU A 447 -5.37 -16.99 -3.00
CA LEU A 447 -4.55 -16.91 -1.80
C LEU A 447 -5.19 -15.97 -0.76
N LEU A 448 -5.60 -14.77 -1.17
CA LEU A 448 -6.26 -13.79 -0.31
C LEU A 448 -7.62 -14.30 0.17
N LYS A 449 -8.39 -14.93 -0.72
CA LYS A 449 -9.69 -15.52 -0.41
C LYS A 449 -9.59 -16.61 0.67
N GLU A 450 -8.62 -17.50 0.54
CA GLU A 450 -8.39 -18.54 1.54
C GLU A 450 -7.95 -17.95 2.89
N LEU A 451 -7.09 -16.93 2.88
CA LEU A 451 -6.72 -16.20 4.09
C LEU A 451 -7.92 -15.48 4.72
N GLN A 452 -8.83 -14.94 3.90
CA GLN A 452 -10.05 -14.27 4.35
C GLN A 452 -10.99 -15.26 5.04
N GLU A 453 -11.31 -16.36 4.39
CA GLU A 453 -12.28 -17.37 4.87
C GLU A 453 -11.79 -18.09 6.11
N THR A 454 -10.48 -18.37 6.19
CA THR A 454 -9.88 -19.07 7.33
C THR A 454 -9.38 -18.13 8.42
N GLN A 455 -9.46 -16.81 8.22
CA GLN A 455 -8.88 -15.79 9.10
C GLN A 455 -7.37 -16.05 9.37
N GLY A 456 -6.66 -16.53 8.33
CA GLY A 456 -5.25 -16.88 8.40
C GLY A 456 -4.93 -18.15 9.21
N LEU A 457 -5.95 -18.94 9.59
CA LEU A 457 -5.82 -20.20 10.35
C LEU A 457 -5.92 -21.40 9.39
N VAL A 458 -5.02 -21.48 8.44
CA VAL A 458 -4.96 -22.53 7.43
C VAL A 458 -3.61 -23.24 7.45
N THR A 459 -3.61 -24.56 7.27
CA THR A 459 -2.37 -25.32 7.08
C THR A 459 -1.87 -25.20 5.63
N TYR A 460 -0.57 -25.30 5.41
CA TYR A 460 0.00 -25.20 4.07
C TYR A 460 -0.48 -26.32 3.13
N GLY A 461 -0.78 -27.51 3.66
CA GLY A 461 -1.39 -28.58 2.88
C GLY A 461 -2.78 -28.20 2.37
N LYS A 462 -3.62 -27.65 3.24
CA LYS A 462 -4.97 -27.18 2.87
C LYS A 462 -4.90 -26.01 1.90
N LEU A 463 -4.04 -25.04 2.18
CA LEU A 463 -3.80 -23.88 1.32
C LEU A 463 -3.38 -24.31 -0.10
N THR A 464 -2.46 -25.30 -0.21
CA THR A 464 -2.04 -25.86 -1.50
C THR A 464 -3.22 -26.48 -2.26
N GLU A 465 -4.02 -27.30 -1.57
CA GLU A 465 -5.15 -28.02 -2.16
C GLU A 465 -6.23 -27.05 -2.66
N ASP A 466 -6.62 -26.10 -1.83
CA ASP A 466 -7.72 -25.19 -2.13
C ASP A 466 -7.35 -24.18 -3.23
N ILE A 467 -6.18 -23.56 -3.15
CA ILE A 467 -5.71 -22.65 -4.22
C ILE A 467 -5.60 -23.42 -5.54
N SER A 468 -4.94 -24.59 -5.56
CA SER A 468 -4.77 -25.38 -6.79
C SER A 468 -6.12 -25.76 -7.39
N LYS A 469 -7.07 -26.21 -6.57
CA LYS A 469 -8.42 -26.57 -7.01
C LYS A 469 -9.17 -25.40 -7.62
N HIS A 470 -9.21 -24.26 -6.92
CA HIS A 470 -9.98 -23.11 -7.37
C HIS A 470 -9.37 -22.49 -8.63
N VAL A 471 -8.06 -22.26 -8.64
CA VAL A 471 -7.35 -21.68 -9.80
C VAL A 471 -7.51 -22.57 -11.02
N SER A 472 -7.28 -23.89 -10.88
CA SER A 472 -7.40 -24.83 -12.04
C SER A 472 -8.82 -24.92 -12.60
N ASN A 473 -9.84 -24.70 -11.78
CA ASN A 473 -11.23 -24.69 -12.24
C ASN A 473 -11.62 -23.39 -12.93
N VAL A 474 -11.09 -22.25 -12.47
CA VAL A 474 -11.47 -20.92 -12.98
C VAL A 474 -10.62 -20.51 -14.19
N ALA A 475 -9.33 -20.83 -14.22
CA ALA A 475 -8.44 -20.46 -15.31
C ALA A 475 -9.00 -20.75 -16.72
N PRO A 476 -9.57 -21.93 -17.01
CA PRO A 476 -10.17 -22.21 -18.33
C PRO A 476 -11.43 -21.39 -18.63
N THR A 477 -12.08 -20.81 -17.63
CA THR A 477 -13.27 -19.94 -17.85
C THR A 477 -12.88 -18.54 -18.27
N LEU A 478 -11.67 -18.09 -17.92
CA LEU A 478 -11.12 -16.79 -18.31
C LEU A 478 -10.55 -16.84 -19.74
N ASP A 479 -9.79 -17.87 -20.07
CA ASP A 479 -9.33 -18.18 -21.44
C ASP A 479 -9.29 -19.69 -21.63
N LEU A 480 -10.17 -20.21 -22.50
CA LEU A 480 -10.30 -21.65 -22.80
C LEU A 480 -9.00 -22.32 -23.29
N ARG A 481 -8.03 -21.52 -23.78
CA ARG A 481 -6.74 -22.01 -24.27
C ARG A 481 -5.69 -22.10 -23.18
N LYS A 482 -5.95 -21.52 -22.01
CA LYS A 482 -4.98 -21.42 -20.92
C LYS A 482 -5.29 -22.38 -19.80
N LYS A 483 -4.23 -22.97 -19.28
CA LYS A 483 -4.25 -23.69 -18.01
C LYS A 483 -3.43 -22.91 -17.00
N GLN A 484 -3.84 -23.00 -15.76
CA GLN A 484 -3.05 -22.51 -14.64
C GLN A 484 -3.25 -23.46 -13.47
N THR A 485 -2.16 -24.11 -13.09
CA THR A 485 -2.15 -25.11 -12.02
C THR A 485 -1.12 -24.69 -10.98
N PRO A 486 -1.53 -24.03 -9.89
CA PRO A 486 -0.62 -23.69 -8.80
C PRO A 486 0.04 -24.94 -8.22
N LYS A 487 1.32 -24.79 -7.88
CA LYS A 487 2.13 -25.88 -7.36
C LYS A 487 2.88 -25.45 -6.11
N SER A 488 3.09 -26.40 -5.20
CA SER A 488 3.95 -26.20 -4.04
C SER A 488 5.18 -27.09 -4.12
N THR A 489 6.34 -26.52 -3.83
CA THR A 489 7.63 -27.22 -3.72
C THR A 489 8.29 -26.87 -2.39
N THR A 490 9.15 -27.73 -1.89
CA THR A 490 9.74 -27.56 -0.57
C THR A 490 11.08 -28.27 -0.43
N THR A 491 11.89 -27.80 0.51
CA THR A 491 13.11 -28.48 0.97
C THR A 491 12.85 -29.56 2.01
N TYR A 492 11.65 -29.64 2.57
CA TYR A 492 11.29 -30.68 3.54
C TYR A 492 11.25 -32.06 2.88
N SER A 493 11.86 -33.04 3.51
CA SER A 493 11.98 -34.41 2.96
C SER A 493 10.71 -35.25 3.05
N ASN A 494 9.70 -34.78 3.81
CA ASN A 494 8.43 -35.47 4.03
C ASN A 494 7.25 -34.49 4.05
N ASP A 495 6.04 -35.03 4.12
CA ASP A 495 4.79 -34.25 4.11
C ASP A 495 4.48 -33.51 5.44
N ALA A 496 5.40 -33.47 6.40
CA ALA A 496 5.18 -32.79 7.67
C ALA A 496 4.93 -31.28 7.48
N TRP A 497 5.53 -30.67 6.44
CA TRP A 497 5.31 -29.26 6.09
C TRP A 497 3.84 -28.93 5.82
N LYS A 498 3.04 -29.92 5.33
CA LYS A 498 1.61 -29.73 5.05
C LYS A 498 0.78 -29.43 6.32
N LYS A 499 1.28 -29.83 7.49
CA LYS A 499 0.64 -29.56 8.79
C LYS A 499 1.05 -28.22 9.40
N LEU A 500 2.09 -27.57 8.84
CA LEU A 500 2.50 -26.25 9.27
C LEU A 500 1.49 -25.18 8.83
N SER A 501 1.47 -24.06 9.52
CA SER A 501 0.66 -22.87 9.23
C SER A 501 1.50 -21.59 9.40
N PHE A 502 0.96 -20.47 9.02
CA PHE A 502 1.63 -19.16 9.16
C PHE A 502 2.12 -18.88 10.57
#